data_0434f16420a0a378b64d6a127837c997
#
_entry.id   0434f16420a0a378b64d6a127837c997
#
_cell.length_a   1.000
_cell.length_b   1.000
_cell.length_c   1.000
_cell.angle_alpha   90.00
_cell.angle_beta   90.00
_cell.angle_gamma   90.00
#
_symmetry.space_group_name_H-M   'P 1'
#
loop_
_entity.id
_entity.type
_entity.pdbx_description
1 polymer ?
#
loop_
_entity_poly.entity_id
_entity_poly.type
_entity_poly.pdbx_seq_one_letter_code
_entity_poly.pdbx_strand_id
1 'polypeptide(L)'
;MENSDKALDTGAKRVYDVAPSEMFAEFMKTGWAPTPLTGITQDEVITYCVARRAELSAAFTGLRLVLPSGGPKQRSNDTDYLYRPHTAFAYYTGVQGVEANPDSVLVMDPTEDGHNPILFINPRSTRDTSAFYTDAKNGELWVGRRFTTGEAAERYGVEVREIAELEKFLKGKKAAALHGFDSIVDATVKEHARDAELVEFVSVARLIKDQYEVNEMQKAVDATHRGFSDVIRALPAAVATPRGERVVEAAFFGRARIEGNYLGYNTIAASGSHACILHWNRNDGDVKNGDLLLLDAGVEVDSYYTADITRTLPINGKFTPAQRALYMLVYEAQKAGIAAVKPGEKFLSINKASHTVLAQGLIDMGILTMSLDEIMDPAVGLHKRWTLHGVSHMLGMDVHDCAHARAEQYRDGILEVGMCLTVEPGLYIQPDDELFPAEYRGIGIRIEDDVVVTEDGCLNLSEHIPHHPDEIEAWMASLR
;
A
#
# COMPACT_ATOMS: atom_id res chain seq x y z
N MET A 1 -3.48 29.94 40.52
CA MET A 1 -2.43 29.05 40.01
C MET A 1 -2.82 28.75 38.55
N GLU A 2 -2.22 29.55 37.70
CA GLU A 2 -2.45 29.51 36.26
C GLU A 2 -1.68 28.31 35.70
N ASN A 3 -2.38 27.28 35.29
CA ASN A 3 -1.84 26.30 34.31
C ASN A 3 -2.21 26.80 32.94
N SER A 4 -1.31 27.55 32.34
CA SER A 4 -1.32 27.79 30.92
C SER A 4 -0.96 26.46 30.22
N ASP A 5 -1.96 25.74 29.74
CA ASP A 5 -1.76 24.77 28.66
C ASP A 5 -1.27 25.52 27.44
N LYS A 6 0.05 25.70 27.37
CA LYS A 6 0.70 26.04 26.11
C LYS A 6 0.42 24.88 25.18
N ALA A 7 -0.34 25.17 24.11
CA ALA A 7 -0.38 24.31 22.94
C ALA A 7 1.03 23.78 22.69
N LEU A 8 1.14 22.47 22.53
CA LEU A 8 2.38 21.80 22.19
C LEU A 8 2.96 22.48 20.94
N ASP A 9 3.92 23.38 21.16
CA ASP A 9 4.85 23.83 20.13
C ASP A 9 5.67 22.60 19.77
N THR A 10 5.18 21.81 18.82
CA THR A 10 5.82 20.61 18.32
C THR A 10 7.03 20.89 17.45
N GLY A 11 7.36 22.16 17.24
CA GLY A 11 8.68 22.61 16.85
C GLY A 11 9.59 22.54 18.08
N ALA A 12 10.04 21.34 18.46
CA ALA A 12 11.09 21.20 19.46
C ALA A 12 12.24 22.11 19.02
N LYS A 13 12.46 23.22 19.75
CA LYS A 13 13.64 24.04 19.54
C LYS A 13 14.83 23.12 19.73
N ARG A 14 15.53 22.81 18.64
CA ARG A 14 16.74 22.03 18.73
C ARG A 14 17.66 22.75 19.70
N VAL A 15 18.33 22.02 20.59
CA VAL A 15 19.20 22.60 21.64
C VAL A 15 20.25 23.55 21.05
N TYR A 16 20.55 23.44 19.77
CA TYR A 16 21.51 24.25 19.02
C TYR A 16 20.88 25.39 18.20
N ASP A 17 19.54 25.55 18.19
CA ASP A 17 18.89 26.62 17.46
C ASP A 17 19.08 27.95 18.18
N VAL A 18 19.68 28.91 17.49
CA VAL A 18 19.84 30.29 17.98
C VAL A 18 18.69 31.12 17.42
N ALA A 19 17.97 31.82 18.29
CA ALA A 19 16.93 32.74 17.87
C ALA A 19 17.52 33.85 16.96
N PRO A 20 16.95 34.09 15.77
CA PRO A 20 17.44 35.13 14.88
C PRO A 20 17.26 36.54 15.50
N SER A 21 18.20 37.43 15.20
CA SER A 21 18.09 38.84 15.65
C SER A 21 16.96 39.58 14.88
N GLU A 22 16.46 40.65 15.48
CA GLU A 22 15.45 41.48 14.81
C GLU A 22 15.97 42.04 13.45
N MET A 23 17.25 42.41 13.39
CA MET A 23 17.89 42.90 12.16
C MET A 23 17.88 41.79 11.08
N PHE A 24 18.17 40.54 11.44
CA PHE A 24 18.10 39.43 10.51
C PHE A 24 16.65 39.17 10.06
N ALA A 25 15.67 39.23 10.97
CA ALA A 25 14.28 39.06 10.65
C ALA A 25 13.76 40.11 9.63
N GLU A 26 14.14 41.35 9.78
CA GLU A 26 13.80 42.41 8.81
C GLU A 26 14.53 42.21 7.47
N PHE A 27 15.80 41.81 7.50
CA PHE A 27 16.55 41.54 6.28
C PHE A 27 15.94 40.37 5.47
N MET A 28 15.45 39.35 6.16
CA MET A 28 14.81 38.20 5.52
C MET A 28 13.53 38.52 4.76
N LYS A 29 12.89 39.66 5.02
CA LYS A 29 11.68 40.09 4.30
C LYS A 29 11.98 40.77 2.98
N THR A 30 13.25 41.05 2.68
CA THR A 30 13.64 41.91 1.56
C THR A 30 14.35 41.17 0.44
N GLY A 31 14.26 41.68 -0.78
CA GLY A 31 15.08 41.20 -1.90
C GLY A 31 14.57 39.94 -2.59
N TRP A 32 13.35 39.51 -2.34
CA TRP A 32 12.75 38.32 -2.96
C TRP A 32 11.97 38.69 -4.23
N ALA A 33 12.21 37.96 -5.31
CA ALA A 33 11.38 38.05 -6.50
C ALA A 33 10.03 37.34 -6.26
N PRO A 34 8.93 37.78 -6.91
CA PRO A 34 7.68 37.02 -6.94
C PRO A 34 7.88 35.64 -7.58
N THR A 35 7.32 34.60 -6.97
CA THR A 35 7.38 33.21 -7.47
C THR A 35 5.98 32.59 -7.56
N PRO A 36 5.04 33.18 -8.35
CA PRO A 36 3.74 32.56 -8.57
C PRO A 36 3.91 31.24 -9.34
N LEU A 37 3.08 30.22 -9.05
CA LEU A 37 2.91 29.09 -9.95
C LEU A 37 1.96 29.51 -11.07
N THR A 38 2.30 29.12 -12.29
CA THR A 38 1.48 29.35 -13.48
C THR A 38 1.21 28.02 -14.15
N GLY A 39 0.05 27.88 -14.79
CA GLY A 39 -0.31 26.67 -15.50
C GLY A 39 -0.68 25.52 -14.58
N ILE A 40 -1.24 25.82 -13.41
CA ILE A 40 -1.81 24.78 -12.54
C ILE A 40 -2.97 24.11 -13.29
N THR A 41 -2.96 22.80 -13.34
CA THR A 41 -4.02 21.99 -13.96
C THR A 41 -4.48 20.93 -12.97
N GLN A 42 -5.73 20.53 -13.08
CA GLN A 42 -6.24 19.38 -12.34
C GLN A 42 -5.73 18.10 -12.96
N ASP A 43 -5.35 17.13 -12.14
CA ASP A 43 -5.03 15.80 -12.60
C ASP A 43 -6.31 15.02 -12.93
N GLU A 44 -6.17 13.98 -13.74
CA GLU A 44 -7.28 13.10 -14.14
C GLU A 44 -8.07 12.58 -12.94
N VAL A 45 -7.39 12.22 -11.85
CA VAL A 45 -7.98 11.71 -10.61
C VAL A 45 -9.07 12.61 -10.03
N ILE A 46 -8.99 13.92 -10.25
CA ILE A 46 -9.96 14.88 -9.68
C ILE A 46 -11.39 14.62 -10.20
N THR A 47 -11.53 14.21 -11.46
CA THR A 47 -12.84 13.83 -12.02
C THR A 47 -13.44 12.64 -11.26
N TYR A 48 -12.63 11.64 -10.94
CA TYR A 48 -13.06 10.48 -10.15
C TYR A 48 -13.35 10.85 -8.70
N CYS A 49 -12.54 11.72 -8.10
CA CYS A 49 -12.80 12.22 -6.75
C CYS A 49 -14.15 12.96 -6.63
N VAL A 50 -14.59 13.65 -7.67
CA VAL A 50 -15.93 14.28 -7.69
C VAL A 50 -17.03 13.22 -7.56
N ALA A 51 -16.96 12.14 -8.35
CA ALA A 51 -17.92 11.03 -8.28
C ALA A 51 -17.90 10.35 -6.91
N ARG A 52 -16.71 10.02 -6.41
CA ARG A 52 -16.51 9.39 -5.08
C ARG A 52 -17.09 10.24 -3.95
N ARG A 53 -16.86 11.56 -3.96
CA ARG A 53 -17.47 12.49 -2.99
C ARG A 53 -18.99 12.60 -3.12
N ALA A 54 -19.54 12.49 -4.31
CA ALA A 54 -20.98 12.47 -4.53
C ALA A 54 -21.64 11.23 -3.89
N GLU A 55 -21.05 10.06 -4.03
CA GLU A 55 -21.50 8.82 -3.38
C GLU A 55 -21.44 8.93 -1.85
N LEU A 56 -20.29 9.41 -1.31
CA LEU A 56 -20.15 9.67 0.13
C LEU A 56 -21.20 10.67 0.63
N SER A 57 -21.45 11.72 -0.13
CA SER A 57 -22.46 12.73 0.18
C SER A 57 -23.88 12.16 0.24
N ALA A 58 -24.23 11.31 -0.71
CA ALA A 58 -25.53 10.65 -0.76
C ALA A 58 -25.75 9.72 0.44
N ALA A 59 -24.72 8.99 0.88
CA ALA A 59 -24.80 8.07 2.02
C ALA A 59 -24.97 8.80 3.36
N PHE A 60 -24.44 10.03 3.49
CA PHE A 60 -24.41 10.78 4.76
C PHE A 60 -25.15 12.13 4.68
N THR A 61 -26.25 12.19 3.98
CA THR A 61 -27.04 13.42 3.78
C THR A 61 -27.25 14.20 5.09
N GLY A 62 -26.91 15.49 5.07
CA GLY A 62 -27.12 16.41 6.20
C GLY A 62 -26.16 16.26 7.38
N LEU A 63 -25.24 15.33 7.34
CA LEU A 63 -24.22 15.11 8.38
C LEU A 63 -22.85 15.56 7.90
N ARG A 64 -22.21 16.48 8.62
CA ARG A 64 -20.81 16.84 8.33
C ARG A 64 -19.89 15.63 8.48
N LEU A 65 -18.95 15.47 7.54
CA LEU A 65 -17.95 14.41 7.58
C LEU A 65 -16.56 15.02 7.65
N VAL A 66 -15.67 14.41 8.44
CA VAL A 66 -14.30 14.91 8.65
C VAL A 66 -13.31 13.77 8.39
N LEU A 67 -12.50 13.94 7.35
CA LEU A 67 -11.53 12.97 6.91
C LEU A 67 -10.11 13.57 6.98
N PRO A 68 -9.36 13.36 8.08
CA PRO A 68 -8.00 13.85 8.21
C PRO A 68 -7.00 13.04 7.39
N SER A 69 -5.95 13.69 6.93
CA SER A 69 -4.80 13.03 6.27
C SER A 69 -3.86 12.35 7.25
N GLY A 70 -3.90 12.75 8.50
CA GLY A 70 -2.94 12.34 9.53
C GLY A 70 -1.68 13.20 9.55
N GLY A 71 -0.99 13.15 10.68
CA GLY A 71 0.30 13.80 10.91
C GLY A 71 1.49 12.91 10.55
N PRO A 72 2.71 13.47 10.54
CA PRO A 72 3.93 12.68 10.38
C PRO A 72 4.11 11.70 11.55
N LYS A 73 4.69 10.54 11.26
CA LYS A 73 5.03 9.54 12.27
C LYS A 73 6.49 9.66 12.66
N GLN A 74 6.76 9.98 13.91
CA GLN A 74 8.11 10.11 14.42
C GLN A 74 8.87 8.78 14.35
N ARG A 75 10.07 8.82 13.74
CA ARG A 75 11.01 7.71 13.72
C ARG A 75 11.96 7.77 14.92
N SER A 76 12.55 8.95 15.16
CA SER A 76 13.44 9.19 16.31
C SER A 76 13.63 10.68 16.52
N ASN A 77 13.49 11.18 17.77
CA ASN A 77 13.64 12.58 18.15
C ASN A 77 12.88 13.56 17.21
N ASP A 78 13.60 14.25 16.35
CA ASP A 78 13.12 15.25 15.38
C ASP A 78 13.11 14.72 13.92
N THR A 79 13.22 13.40 13.75
CA THR A 79 13.24 12.73 12.43
C THR A 79 11.99 11.88 12.28
N ASP A 80 11.28 12.09 11.19
CA ASP A 80 10.06 11.36 10.86
C ASP A 80 10.30 10.26 9.82
N TYR A 81 9.40 9.27 9.76
CA TYR A 81 9.26 8.40 8.61
C TYR A 81 8.76 9.19 7.40
N LEU A 82 8.96 8.64 6.20
CA LEU A 82 8.35 9.21 5.00
C LEU A 82 6.83 9.31 5.21
N TYR A 83 6.29 10.50 4.91
CA TYR A 83 4.88 10.76 5.12
C TYR A 83 4.03 10.07 4.05
N ARG A 84 2.95 9.43 4.49
CA ARG A 84 1.89 8.90 3.67
C ARG A 84 0.54 9.30 4.29
N PRO A 85 -0.36 9.96 3.56
CA PRO A 85 -1.66 10.34 4.09
C PRO A 85 -2.54 9.12 4.33
N HIS A 86 -3.56 9.28 5.17
CA HIS A 86 -4.59 8.28 5.34
C HIS A 86 -5.28 8.01 3.98
N THR A 87 -5.47 6.75 3.65
CA THR A 87 -5.95 6.29 2.35
C THR A 87 -7.29 6.93 1.96
N ALA A 88 -8.27 7.00 2.89
CA ALA A 88 -9.54 7.66 2.61
C ALA A 88 -9.37 9.15 2.26
N PHE A 89 -8.47 9.88 2.93
CA PHE A 89 -8.17 11.27 2.57
C PHE A 89 -7.70 11.38 1.13
N ALA A 90 -6.67 10.61 0.75
CA ALA A 90 -6.13 10.61 -0.61
C ALA A 90 -7.19 10.21 -1.66
N TYR A 91 -7.99 9.18 -1.36
CA TYR A 91 -9.06 8.67 -2.23
C TYR A 91 -10.13 9.72 -2.57
N TYR A 92 -10.52 10.55 -1.58
CA TYR A 92 -11.57 11.56 -1.77
C TYR A 92 -11.04 12.93 -2.20
N THR A 93 -9.74 13.21 -2.04
CA THR A 93 -9.15 14.52 -2.40
C THR A 93 -8.36 14.50 -3.69
N GLY A 94 -7.76 13.37 -4.07
CA GLY A 94 -6.78 13.28 -5.14
C GLY A 94 -5.43 13.91 -4.81
N VAL A 95 -5.15 14.21 -3.54
CA VAL A 95 -3.83 14.66 -3.09
C VAL A 95 -2.86 13.49 -3.11
N GLN A 96 -1.78 13.60 -3.88
CA GLN A 96 -0.88 12.48 -4.19
C GLN A 96 0.59 12.86 -4.07
N GLY A 97 1.44 11.85 -3.86
CA GLY A 97 2.90 11.95 -3.91
C GLY A 97 3.46 13.11 -3.09
N VAL A 98 4.32 13.88 -3.71
CA VAL A 98 5.02 15.01 -3.07
C VAL A 98 4.12 16.20 -2.73
N GLU A 99 2.89 16.25 -3.26
CA GLU A 99 1.91 17.30 -2.94
C GLU A 99 1.19 17.03 -1.61
N ALA A 100 1.26 15.80 -1.09
CA ALA A 100 0.65 15.42 0.18
C ALA A 100 1.37 16.06 1.36
N ASN A 101 0.67 16.94 2.06
CA ASN A 101 1.17 17.61 3.24
C ASN A 101 0.52 17.04 4.50
N PRO A 102 1.30 16.77 5.56
CA PRO A 102 0.76 16.35 6.84
C PRO A 102 -0.26 17.33 7.42
N ASP A 103 -1.12 16.81 8.30
CA ASP A 103 -2.10 17.59 9.05
C ASP A 103 -3.12 18.32 8.15
N SER A 104 -3.41 17.79 6.96
CA SER A 104 -4.49 18.29 6.10
C SER A 104 -5.80 17.59 6.43
N VAL A 105 -6.96 18.27 6.26
CA VAL A 105 -8.26 17.70 6.60
C VAL A 105 -9.28 18.03 5.51
N LEU A 106 -9.95 17.01 4.98
CA LEU A 106 -11.13 17.18 4.14
C LEU A 106 -12.38 17.24 5.02
N VAL A 107 -13.17 18.28 4.87
CA VAL A 107 -14.49 18.40 5.49
C VAL A 107 -15.55 18.41 4.40
N MET A 108 -16.48 17.47 4.45
CA MET A 108 -17.71 17.48 3.66
C MET A 108 -18.76 18.24 4.45
N ASP A 109 -18.96 19.55 4.15
CA ASP A 109 -19.86 20.41 4.90
C ASP A 109 -21.28 20.31 4.33
N PRO A 110 -22.31 19.94 5.13
CA PRO A 110 -23.65 19.70 4.62
C PRO A 110 -24.30 20.99 4.08
N THR A 111 -24.97 20.85 2.94
CA THR A 111 -25.81 21.86 2.29
C THR A 111 -27.22 21.32 2.11
N GLU A 112 -28.16 22.13 1.55
CA GLU A 112 -29.50 21.67 1.24
C GLU A 112 -29.50 20.51 0.22
N ASP A 113 -28.59 20.55 -0.76
CA ASP A 113 -28.52 19.60 -1.88
C ASP A 113 -27.40 18.55 -1.77
N GLY A 114 -26.74 18.45 -0.61
CA GLY A 114 -25.64 17.48 -0.44
C GLY A 114 -24.52 18.03 0.45
N HIS A 115 -23.28 18.10 -0.06
CA HIS A 115 -22.12 18.61 0.69
C HIS A 115 -21.25 19.52 -0.17
N ASN A 116 -20.70 20.56 0.46
CA ASN A 116 -19.59 21.34 -0.07
C ASN A 116 -18.26 20.77 0.47
N PRO A 117 -17.37 20.22 -0.37
CA PRO A 117 -16.06 19.75 0.06
C PRO A 117 -15.13 20.94 0.33
N ILE A 118 -14.57 21.00 1.54
CA ILE A 118 -13.61 22.01 1.97
C ILE A 118 -12.33 21.32 2.41
N LEU A 119 -11.23 21.64 1.77
CA LEU A 119 -9.91 21.12 2.10
C LEU A 119 -9.16 22.12 2.99
N PHE A 120 -8.83 21.73 4.20
CA PHE A 120 -8.01 22.49 5.13
C PHE A 120 -6.56 22.06 5.01
N ILE A 121 -5.64 23.00 4.76
CA ILE A 121 -4.21 22.72 4.56
C ILE A 121 -3.33 23.68 5.35
N ASN A 122 -2.07 23.31 5.54
CA ASN A 122 -0.99 24.23 5.87
C ASN A 122 -0.52 24.87 4.56
N PRO A 123 -0.92 26.11 4.22
CA PRO A 123 -0.57 26.71 2.94
C PRO A 123 0.90 27.15 2.92
N ARG A 124 1.34 27.64 1.77
CA ARG A 124 2.65 28.24 1.60
C ARG A 124 2.90 29.31 2.64
N SER A 125 4.02 29.22 3.38
CA SER A 125 4.52 30.31 4.20
C SER A 125 5.13 31.39 3.32
N THR A 126 4.59 32.61 3.37
CA THR A 126 5.08 33.72 2.57
C THR A 126 6.41 34.26 3.11
N ARG A 127 7.24 34.84 2.25
CA ARG A 127 8.60 35.28 2.57
C ARG A 127 8.66 36.50 3.50
N ASP A 128 7.55 37.18 3.69
CA ASP A 128 7.38 38.31 4.63
C ASP A 128 7.02 37.84 6.04
N THR A 129 6.78 36.55 6.24
CA THR A 129 6.50 35.96 7.56
C THR A 129 7.75 35.28 8.14
N SER A 130 7.89 35.28 9.46
CA SER A 130 8.94 34.50 10.14
C SER A 130 8.81 33.01 9.92
N ALA A 131 7.58 32.48 9.74
CA ALA A 131 7.32 31.08 9.48
C ALA A 131 8.11 30.54 8.28
N PHE A 132 8.39 31.35 7.27
CA PHE A 132 9.21 31.00 6.12
C PHE A 132 10.54 30.32 6.51
N TYR A 133 11.21 30.79 7.56
CA TYR A 133 12.54 30.33 7.97
C TYR A 133 12.63 29.81 9.42
N THR A 134 11.60 30.05 10.25
CA THR A 134 11.60 29.56 11.66
C THR A 134 10.73 28.32 11.86
N ASP A 135 9.78 28.05 10.98
CA ASP A 135 8.95 26.84 11.06
C ASP A 135 9.64 25.69 10.32
N ALA A 136 10.36 24.87 11.07
CA ALA A 136 11.07 23.72 10.51
C ALA A 136 10.14 22.63 9.92
N LYS A 137 8.86 22.63 10.32
CA LYS A 137 7.86 21.65 9.87
C LYS A 137 7.14 22.06 8.59
N ASN A 138 6.84 23.37 8.44
CA ASN A 138 6.01 23.88 7.36
C ASN A 138 6.64 25.03 6.55
N GLY A 139 7.74 25.60 7.03
CA GLY A 139 8.40 26.73 6.41
C GLY A 139 9.02 26.39 5.05
N GLU A 140 8.81 27.24 4.04
CA GLU A 140 9.29 26.99 2.66
C GLU A 140 10.81 26.80 2.59
N LEU A 141 11.58 27.46 3.46
CA LEU A 141 13.04 27.31 3.51
C LEU A 141 13.48 25.90 3.96
N TRP A 142 12.64 25.22 4.72
CA TRP A 142 12.95 23.92 5.32
C TRP A 142 12.43 22.73 4.49
N VAL A 143 11.17 22.86 4.01
CA VAL A 143 10.45 21.72 3.41
C VAL A 143 10.07 21.96 1.94
N GLY A 144 10.51 23.09 1.36
CA GLY A 144 10.16 23.45 0.00
C GLY A 144 8.82 24.18 -0.12
N ARG A 145 8.51 24.59 -1.35
CA ARG A 145 7.32 25.35 -1.68
C ARG A 145 6.08 24.48 -1.63
N ARG A 146 5.06 24.96 -0.92
CA ARG A 146 3.71 24.39 -0.93
C ARG A 146 2.78 25.26 -1.77
N PHE A 147 1.58 24.78 -2.06
CA PHE A 147 0.54 25.60 -2.66
C PHE A 147 0.03 26.66 -1.69
N THR A 148 -0.34 27.82 -2.22
CA THR A 148 -1.25 28.75 -1.53
C THR A 148 -2.65 28.12 -1.52
N THR A 149 -3.57 28.66 -0.71
CA THR A 149 -4.97 28.22 -0.72
C THR A 149 -5.63 28.38 -2.09
N GLY A 150 -5.32 29.46 -2.82
CA GLY A 150 -5.84 29.69 -4.18
C GLY A 150 -5.30 28.67 -5.20
N GLU A 151 -3.98 28.42 -5.17
CA GLU A 151 -3.34 27.42 -6.04
C GLU A 151 -3.86 26.01 -5.77
N ALA A 152 -4.05 25.65 -4.50
CA ALA A 152 -4.61 24.35 -4.11
C ALA A 152 -6.09 24.23 -4.54
N ALA A 153 -6.87 25.32 -4.45
CA ALA A 153 -8.26 25.31 -4.92
C ALA A 153 -8.36 25.08 -6.43
N GLU A 154 -7.45 25.67 -7.22
CA GLU A 154 -7.35 25.42 -8.67
C GLU A 154 -6.92 23.98 -8.96
N ARG A 155 -5.92 23.46 -8.21
CA ARG A 155 -5.38 22.11 -8.35
C ARG A 155 -6.38 21.03 -8.06
N TYR A 156 -7.12 21.12 -6.94
CA TYR A 156 -7.98 20.06 -6.43
C TYR A 156 -9.49 20.27 -6.73
N GLY A 157 -9.86 21.42 -7.30
CA GLY A 157 -11.23 21.70 -7.69
C GLY A 157 -12.22 21.76 -6.51
N VAL A 158 -11.76 22.15 -5.32
CA VAL A 158 -12.56 22.29 -4.10
C VAL A 158 -12.25 23.61 -3.41
N GLU A 159 -13.14 24.03 -2.49
CA GLU A 159 -12.82 25.15 -1.59
C GLU A 159 -11.63 24.77 -0.70
N VAL A 160 -10.65 25.67 -0.56
CA VAL A 160 -9.48 25.46 0.29
C VAL A 160 -9.35 26.56 1.32
N ARG A 161 -9.10 26.16 2.58
CA ARG A 161 -8.88 27.06 3.71
C ARG A 161 -7.58 26.73 4.45
N GLU A 162 -7.13 27.67 5.26
CA GLU A 162 -5.98 27.44 6.14
C GLU A 162 -6.35 26.49 7.29
N ILE A 163 -5.46 25.57 7.64
CA ILE A 163 -5.68 24.62 8.76
C ILE A 163 -5.93 25.34 10.08
N ALA A 164 -5.37 26.53 10.26
CA ALA A 164 -5.58 27.37 11.45
C ALA A 164 -7.06 27.76 11.69
N GLU A 165 -7.91 27.68 10.65
CA GLU A 165 -9.33 27.94 10.74
C GLU A 165 -10.15 26.71 11.18
N LEU A 166 -9.57 25.48 11.10
CA LEU A 166 -10.28 24.22 11.26
C LEU A 166 -10.96 24.11 12.63
N GLU A 167 -10.24 24.37 13.72
CA GLU A 167 -10.82 24.28 15.08
C GLU A 167 -12.05 25.15 15.23
N LYS A 168 -11.96 26.41 14.83
CA LYS A 168 -13.06 27.37 14.87
C LYS A 168 -14.22 26.92 13.97
N PHE A 169 -13.90 26.35 12.81
CA PHE A 169 -14.91 25.85 11.85
C PHE A 169 -15.70 24.67 12.40
N LEU A 170 -15.03 23.72 13.07
CA LEU A 170 -15.65 22.51 13.62
C LEU A 170 -16.32 22.69 14.98
N LYS A 171 -15.90 23.69 15.76
CA LYS A 171 -16.32 23.91 17.14
C LYS A 171 -17.85 23.94 17.30
N GLY A 172 -18.38 23.03 18.14
CA GLY A 172 -19.82 22.97 18.46
C GLY A 172 -20.69 22.38 17.36
N LYS A 173 -20.13 21.91 16.26
CA LYS A 173 -20.86 21.28 15.16
C LYS A 173 -20.89 19.75 15.32
N LYS A 174 -22.02 19.15 14.95
CA LYS A 174 -22.12 17.67 14.87
C LYS A 174 -21.45 17.19 13.58
N ALA A 175 -20.60 16.20 13.70
CA ALA A 175 -19.94 15.58 12.56
C ALA A 175 -19.65 14.10 12.85
N ALA A 176 -19.60 13.27 11.81
CA ALA A 176 -18.90 11.98 11.87
C ALA A 176 -17.46 12.19 11.38
N ALA A 177 -16.50 11.50 12.00
CA ALA A 177 -15.10 11.70 11.73
C ALA A 177 -14.30 10.37 11.73
N LEU A 178 -13.19 10.36 11.00
CA LEU A 178 -12.16 9.35 11.17
C LEU A 178 -11.26 9.82 12.32
N HIS A 179 -11.48 9.26 13.51
CA HIS A 179 -10.72 9.60 14.72
C HIS A 179 -9.37 8.90 14.81
N GLY A 180 -8.44 9.46 15.61
CA GLY A 180 -7.11 8.90 15.87
C GLY A 180 -6.04 9.33 14.86
N PHE A 181 -6.36 10.21 13.92
CA PHE A 181 -5.43 10.65 12.89
C PHE A 181 -5.02 12.13 12.98
N ASP A 182 -5.84 12.97 13.63
CA ASP A 182 -5.57 14.41 13.77
C ASP A 182 -5.99 14.91 15.14
N SER A 183 -5.08 15.55 15.88
CA SER A 183 -5.30 16.00 17.25
C SER A 183 -6.33 17.13 17.37
N ILE A 184 -6.48 18.00 16.36
CA ILE A 184 -7.47 19.09 16.34
C ILE A 184 -8.86 18.47 16.13
N VAL A 185 -8.97 17.52 15.21
CA VAL A 185 -10.21 16.78 14.95
C VAL A 185 -10.65 16.04 16.22
N ASP A 186 -9.75 15.26 16.83
CA ASP A 186 -10.06 14.46 18.03
C ASP A 186 -10.42 15.32 19.25
N ALA A 187 -9.81 16.51 19.39
CA ALA A 187 -10.14 17.44 20.46
C ALA A 187 -11.45 18.21 20.24
N THR A 188 -11.83 18.45 18.98
CA THR A 188 -12.92 19.37 18.62
C THR A 188 -14.21 18.64 18.26
N VAL A 189 -14.11 17.50 17.55
CA VAL A 189 -15.23 16.67 17.11
C VAL A 189 -15.46 15.56 18.13
N LYS A 190 -16.65 15.55 18.74
CA LYS A 190 -17.04 14.45 19.65
C LYS A 190 -17.43 13.23 18.85
N GLU A 191 -17.22 12.05 19.43
CA GLU A 191 -17.70 10.79 18.87
C GLU A 191 -19.16 10.88 18.45
N HIS A 192 -19.45 10.38 17.27
CA HIS A 192 -20.79 10.34 16.68
C HIS A 192 -21.22 8.89 16.44
N ALA A 193 -22.52 8.62 16.58
CA ALA A 193 -23.06 7.26 16.40
C ALA A 193 -22.81 6.66 14.99
N ARG A 194 -22.48 7.49 14.00
CA ARG A 194 -22.16 7.06 12.63
C ARG A 194 -20.67 7.06 12.29
N ASP A 195 -19.76 7.21 13.26
CA ASP A 195 -18.32 7.17 12.99
C ASP A 195 -17.91 5.78 12.47
N ALA A 196 -18.40 4.71 13.11
CA ALA A 196 -18.12 3.34 12.65
C ALA A 196 -18.68 3.07 11.24
N GLU A 197 -19.86 3.62 10.93
CA GLU A 197 -20.45 3.54 9.59
C GLU A 197 -19.60 4.30 8.55
N LEU A 198 -19.03 5.45 8.92
CA LEU A 198 -18.12 6.20 8.05
C LEU A 198 -16.84 5.39 7.77
N VAL A 199 -16.23 4.80 8.81
CA VAL A 199 -15.03 3.93 8.66
C VAL A 199 -15.33 2.76 7.73
N GLU A 200 -16.46 2.09 7.90
CA GLU A 200 -16.89 1.01 7.01
C GLU A 200 -17.12 1.51 5.59
N PHE A 201 -17.88 2.60 5.42
CA PHE A 201 -18.22 3.14 4.10
C PHE A 201 -17.00 3.50 3.27
N VAL A 202 -16.04 4.24 3.85
CA VAL A 202 -14.80 4.63 3.12
C VAL A 202 -13.90 3.45 2.80
N SER A 203 -14.08 2.32 3.46
CA SER A 203 -13.42 1.05 3.15
C SER A 203 -14.14 0.31 2.01
N VAL A 204 -15.46 0.15 2.13
CA VAL A 204 -16.31 -0.54 1.14
C VAL A 204 -16.31 0.17 -0.21
N ALA A 205 -16.28 1.50 -0.23
CA ALA A 205 -16.23 2.30 -1.46
C ALA A 205 -15.04 1.97 -2.37
N ARG A 206 -13.97 1.38 -1.82
CA ARG A 206 -12.76 0.98 -2.56
C ARG A 206 -12.78 -0.47 -3.06
N LEU A 207 -13.83 -1.27 -2.74
CA LEU A 207 -13.93 -2.65 -3.23
C LEU A 207 -13.98 -2.70 -4.76
N ILE A 208 -14.76 -1.83 -5.37
CA ILE A 208 -14.93 -1.76 -6.82
C ILE A 208 -14.01 -0.65 -7.36
N LYS A 209 -13.01 -1.03 -8.15
CA LYS A 209 -12.06 -0.09 -8.74
C LYS A 209 -12.64 0.54 -10.00
N ASP A 210 -12.52 1.86 -10.09
CA ASP A 210 -12.79 2.59 -11.33
C ASP A 210 -11.62 2.45 -12.33
N GLN A 211 -11.79 2.97 -13.55
CA GLN A 211 -10.77 2.82 -14.61
C GLN A 211 -9.45 3.52 -14.26
N TYR A 212 -9.49 4.65 -13.55
CA TYR A 212 -8.28 5.33 -13.08
C TYR A 212 -7.50 4.43 -12.12
N GLU A 213 -8.18 3.83 -11.14
CA GLU A 213 -7.59 2.93 -10.16
C GLU A 213 -6.90 1.73 -10.83
N VAL A 214 -7.58 1.07 -11.78
CA VAL A 214 -7.01 -0.05 -12.53
C VAL A 214 -5.76 0.37 -13.32
N ASN A 215 -5.78 1.56 -13.94
CA ASN A 215 -4.61 2.09 -14.65
C ASN A 215 -3.44 2.37 -13.72
N GLU A 216 -3.69 2.90 -12.51
CA GLU A 216 -2.64 3.15 -11.52
C GLU A 216 -2.06 1.84 -10.97
N MET A 217 -2.90 0.83 -10.74
CA MET A 217 -2.44 -0.51 -10.35
C MET A 217 -1.57 -1.15 -11.44
N GLN A 218 -1.94 -1.01 -12.72
CA GLN A 218 -1.08 -1.49 -13.82
C GLN A 218 0.29 -0.80 -13.81
N LYS A 219 0.35 0.52 -13.54
CA LYS A 219 1.64 1.23 -13.40
C LYS A 219 2.48 0.67 -12.23
N ALA A 220 1.83 0.34 -11.12
CA ALA A 220 2.51 -0.27 -9.97
C ALA A 220 3.08 -1.65 -10.31
N VAL A 221 2.30 -2.49 -11.00
CA VAL A 221 2.73 -3.80 -11.51
C VAL A 221 3.91 -3.68 -12.46
N ASP A 222 3.85 -2.75 -13.44
CA ASP A 222 4.92 -2.52 -14.40
C ASP A 222 6.22 -2.03 -13.73
N ALA A 223 6.11 -1.15 -12.74
CA ALA A 223 7.25 -0.69 -11.94
C ALA A 223 7.86 -1.84 -11.12
N THR A 224 7.01 -2.68 -10.54
CA THR A 224 7.40 -3.88 -9.79
C THR A 224 8.15 -4.88 -10.68
N HIS A 225 7.67 -5.14 -11.90
CA HIS A 225 8.38 -5.98 -12.88
C HIS A 225 9.80 -5.46 -13.16
N ARG A 226 9.95 -4.14 -13.35
CA ARG A 226 11.29 -3.54 -13.52
C ARG A 226 12.16 -3.71 -12.27
N GLY A 227 11.55 -3.62 -11.08
CA GLY A 227 12.23 -3.89 -9.81
C GLY A 227 12.74 -5.32 -9.67
N PHE A 228 11.92 -6.30 -10.06
CA PHE A 228 12.34 -7.72 -10.11
C PHE A 228 13.47 -7.94 -11.11
N SER A 229 13.43 -7.28 -12.28
CA SER A 229 14.53 -7.30 -13.24
C SER A 229 15.84 -6.74 -12.67
N ASP A 230 15.77 -5.68 -11.86
CA ASP A 230 16.95 -5.12 -11.19
C ASP A 230 17.48 -6.06 -10.10
N VAL A 231 16.60 -6.74 -9.37
CA VAL A 231 16.99 -7.79 -8.41
C VAL A 231 17.73 -8.94 -9.14
N ILE A 232 17.22 -9.43 -10.27
CA ILE A 232 17.87 -10.49 -11.03
C ILE A 232 19.29 -10.06 -11.45
N ARG A 233 19.48 -8.83 -11.90
CA ARG A 233 20.82 -8.27 -12.22
C ARG A 233 21.72 -8.15 -11.00
N ALA A 234 21.15 -7.93 -9.80
CA ALA A 234 21.88 -7.79 -8.55
C ALA A 234 22.26 -9.13 -7.89
N LEU A 235 21.68 -10.26 -8.33
CA LEU A 235 21.93 -11.58 -7.70
C LEU A 235 23.42 -11.97 -7.63
N PRO A 236 24.29 -11.74 -8.65
CA PRO A 236 25.72 -12.04 -8.53
C PRO A 236 26.39 -11.27 -7.37
N ALA A 237 26.02 -10.00 -7.17
CA ALA A 237 26.51 -9.20 -6.05
C ALA A 237 25.93 -9.68 -4.71
N ALA A 238 24.67 -10.08 -4.68
CA ALA A 238 24.03 -10.65 -3.49
C ALA A 238 24.72 -11.95 -3.04
N VAL A 239 25.07 -12.83 -3.98
CA VAL A 239 25.82 -14.07 -3.68
C VAL A 239 27.24 -13.78 -3.14
N ALA A 240 27.88 -12.73 -3.62
CA ALA A 240 29.24 -12.35 -3.22
C ALA A 240 29.30 -11.55 -1.91
N THR A 241 28.15 -11.12 -1.37
CA THR A 241 28.10 -10.21 -0.22
C THR A 241 27.47 -10.90 0.99
N PRO A 242 28.07 -10.85 2.19
CA PRO A 242 27.38 -11.27 3.41
C PRO A 242 26.05 -10.54 3.57
N ARG A 243 25.03 -11.26 4.06
CA ARG A 243 23.66 -10.73 4.15
C ARG A 243 23.10 -10.31 2.78
N GLY A 244 23.32 -11.16 1.76
CA GLY A 244 22.95 -10.90 0.37
C GLY A 244 21.47 -10.58 0.17
N GLU A 245 20.57 -11.02 1.05
CA GLU A 245 19.14 -10.63 1.05
C GLU A 245 18.97 -9.10 1.16
N ARG A 246 19.89 -8.38 1.86
CA ARG A 246 19.91 -6.91 1.92
C ARG A 246 20.29 -6.27 0.59
N VAL A 247 21.10 -6.94 -0.23
CA VAL A 247 21.40 -6.46 -1.58
C VAL A 247 20.18 -6.57 -2.47
N VAL A 248 19.43 -7.67 -2.34
CA VAL A 248 18.14 -7.87 -3.03
C VAL A 248 17.13 -6.79 -2.63
N GLU A 249 16.89 -6.60 -1.33
CA GLU A 249 16.01 -5.57 -0.78
C GLU A 249 16.39 -4.16 -1.30
N ALA A 250 17.68 -3.82 -1.27
CA ALA A 250 18.16 -2.52 -1.71
C ALA A 250 17.98 -2.29 -3.22
N ALA A 251 18.15 -3.33 -4.05
CA ALA A 251 17.95 -3.25 -5.49
C ALA A 251 16.48 -2.96 -5.82
N PHE A 252 15.55 -3.68 -5.18
CA PHE A 252 14.11 -3.43 -5.36
C PHE A 252 13.69 -2.05 -4.84
N PHE A 253 14.14 -1.69 -3.63
CA PHE A 253 13.85 -0.39 -3.02
C PHE A 253 14.33 0.77 -3.89
N GLY A 254 15.52 0.64 -4.51
CA GLY A 254 16.03 1.65 -5.44
C GLY A 254 15.05 1.90 -6.58
N ARG A 255 14.49 0.86 -7.18
CA ARG A 255 13.47 0.97 -8.24
C ARG A 255 12.18 1.61 -7.73
N ALA A 256 11.68 1.17 -6.59
CA ALA A 256 10.48 1.72 -6.00
C ALA A 256 10.58 3.24 -5.77
N ARG A 257 11.75 3.74 -5.34
CA ARG A 257 11.99 5.18 -5.15
C ARG A 257 12.22 5.97 -6.43
N ILE A 258 12.59 5.31 -7.52
CA ILE A 258 12.74 5.97 -8.83
C ILE A 258 11.39 6.11 -9.52
N GLU A 259 10.52 5.12 -9.41
CA GLU A 259 9.28 5.03 -10.18
C GLU A 259 8.01 5.35 -9.39
N GLY A 260 8.12 5.45 -8.07
CA GLY A 260 6.95 5.69 -7.23
C GLY A 260 7.26 6.39 -5.92
N ASN A 261 6.24 6.41 -5.09
CA ASN A 261 6.31 7.01 -3.77
C ASN A 261 7.19 6.20 -2.81
N TYR A 262 6.96 4.89 -2.72
CA TYR A 262 7.68 3.99 -1.78
C TYR A 262 7.45 2.51 -2.13
N LEU A 263 7.70 1.64 -1.14
CA LEU A 263 7.25 0.25 -1.14
C LEU A 263 5.79 0.19 -0.69
N GLY A 264 4.97 -0.65 -1.30
CA GLY A 264 3.61 -0.92 -0.83
C GLY A 264 3.59 -1.59 0.54
N TYR A 265 4.60 -2.42 0.79
CA TYR A 265 4.83 -3.14 2.06
C TYR A 265 6.31 -3.50 2.20
N ASN A 266 6.71 -4.03 3.35
CA ASN A 266 8.10 -4.44 3.56
C ASN A 266 8.47 -5.60 2.63
N THR A 267 9.47 -5.41 1.78
CA THR A 267 9.97 -6.43 0.87
C THR A 267 10.34 -7.72 1.62
N ILE A 268 9.88 -8.86 1.14
CA ILE A 268 10.32 -10.18 1.56
C ILE A 268 11.34 -10.67 0.54
N ALA A 269 12.61 -10.77 0.95
CA ALA A 269 13.72 -11.28 0.14
C ALA A 269 14.28 -12.53 0.81
N ALA A 270 13.56 -13.64 0.70
CA ALA A 270 13.82 -14.85 1.46
C ALA A 270 14.63 -15.88 0.65
N SER A 271 15.91 -16.07 1.02
CA SER A 271 16.82 -17.02 0.37
C SER A 271 16.83 -18.37 1.08
N GLY A 272 16.76 -19.46 0.32
CA GLY A 272 16.80 -20.83 0.83
C GLY A 272 15.66 -21.09 1.83
N SER A 273 15.97 -21.61 3.01
CA SER A 273 14.96 -21.96 4.01
C SER A 273 14.22 -20.78 4.64
N HIS A 274 14.72 -19.56 4.50
CA HIS A 274 13.97 -18.36 4.92
C HIS A 274 12.65 -18.22 4.15
N ALA A 275 12.58 -18.75 2.92
CA ALA A 275 11.34 -18.80 2.13
C ALA A 275 10.21 -19.59 2.80
N CYS A 276 10.53 -20.42 3.80
CA CYS A 276 9.52 -21.13 4.60
C CYS A 276 8.96 -20.27 5.77
N ILE A 277 9.39 -19.02 5.89
CA ILE A 277 8.88 -18.04 6.88
C ILE A 277 8.08 -17.00 6.12
N LEU A 278 6.77 -17.00 6.27
CA LEU A 278 5.82 -16.29 5.39
C LEU A 278 6.10 -14.78 5.26
N HIS A 279 6.47 -14.10 6.36
CA HIS A 279 6.81 -12.68 6.40
C HIS A 279 8.27 -12.46 6.81
N TRP A 280 9.21 -13.06 6.04
CA TRP A 280 10.64 -12.85 6.24
C TRP A 280 11.08 -11.48 5.73
N ASN A 281 10.84 -10.45 6.51
CA ASN A 281 11.19 -9.06 6.20
C ASN A 281 12.46 -8.56 6.94
N ARG A 282 13.18 -9.45 7.64
CA ARG A 282 14.49 -9.14 8.22
C ARG A 282 15.57 -9.02 7.17
N ASN A 283 15.48 -9.82 6.12
CA ASN A 283 16.35 -9.82 4.96
C ASN A 283 17.83 -9.81 5.35
N ASP A 284 18.24 -10.61 6.36
CA ASP A 284 19.59 -10.61 6.91
C ASP A 284 20.38 -11.90 6.63
N GLY A 285 19.87 -12.75 5.77
CA GLY A 285 20.48 -14.00 5.37
C GLY A 285 21.43 -13.87 4.18
N ASP A 286 22.27 -14.91 4.01
CA ASP A 286 23.14 -15.06 2.86
C ASP A 286 22.35 -15.59 1.66
N VAL A 287 22.71 -15.13 0.45
CA VAL A 287 22.17 -15.64 -0.82
C VAL A 287 23.16 -16.64 -1.42
N LYS A 288 22.72 -17.89 -1.70
CA LYS A 288 23.62 -18.97 -2.12
C LYS A 288 23.19 -19.57 -3.45
N ASN A 289 24.15 -19.83 -4.33
CA ASN A 289 23.91 -20.58 -5.57
C ASN A 289 23.35 -21.96 -5.26
N GLY A 290 22.30 -22.35 -5.98
CA GLY A 290 21.59 -23.61 -5.78
C GLY A 290 20.34 -23.50 -4.90
N ASP A 291 20.22 -22.43 -4.12
CA ASP A 291 18.98 -22.10 -3.37
C ASP A 291 17.97 -21.36 -4.26
N LEU A 292 16.75 -21.26 -3.76
CA LEU A 292 15.71 -20.37 -4.30
C LEU A 292 15.72 -19.04 -3.54
N LEU A 293 15.35 -17.97 -4.24
CA LEU A 293 14.97 -16.68 -3.67
C LEU A 293 13.46 -16.49 -3.86
N LEU A 294 12.70 -16.52 -2.79
CA LEU A 294 11.33 -16.03 -2.78
C LEU A 294 11.38 -14.52 -2.60
N LEU A 295 11.02 -13.79 -3.65
CA LEU A 295 10.91 -12.34 -3.65
C LEU A 295 9.45 -11.95 -3.73
N ASP A 296 8.98 -11.26 -2.70
CA ASP A 296 7.63 -10.75 -2.57
C ASP A 296 7.71 -9.26 -2.28
N ALA A 297 7.26 -8.45 -3.24
CA ALA A 297 7.47 -7.03 -3.24
C ALA A 297 6.52 -6.30 -4.20
N GLY A 298 6.11 -5.10 -3.80
CA GLY A 298 5.26 -4.20 -4.60
C GLY A 298 5.75 -2.75 -4.55
N VAL A 299 5.72 -2.08 -5.69
CA VAL A 299 5.93 -0.63 -5.78
C VAL A 299 4.62 0.07 -5.48
N GLU A 300 4.63 1.01 -4.52
CA GLU A 300 3.57 2.00 -4.35
C GLU A 300 3.90 3.19 -5.26
N VAL A 301 3.07 3.43 -6.29
CA VAL A 301 3.22 4.59 -7.18
C VAL A 301 2.77 5.88 -6.49
N ASP A 302 3.03 7.04 -7.11
CA ASP A 302 2.74 8.36 -6.50
C ASP A 302 1.26 8.55 -6.14
N SER A 303 0.35 7.85 -6.80
CA SER A 303 -1.08 7.81 -6.49
C SER A 303 -1.45 6.93 -5.28
N TYR A 304 -0.46 6.29 -4.66
CA TYR A 304 -0.57 5.34 -3.53
C TYR A 304 -1.16 3.97 -3.89
N TYR A 305 -1.47 3.69 -5.17
CA TYR A 305 -1.80 2.32 -5.58
C TYR A 305 -0.55 1.47 -5.57
N THR A 306 -0.68 0.25 -5.08
CA THR A 306 0.43 -0.70 -4.98
C THR A 306 0.18 -1.95 -5.81
N ALA A 307 1.25 -2.59 -6.26
CA ALA A 307 1.23 -3.98 -6.68
C ALA A 307 1.54 -4.89 -5.48
N ASP A 308 1.22 -6.16 -5.64
CA ASP A 308 1.60 -7.25 -4.73
C ASP A 308 1.98 -8.48 -5.56
N ILE A 309 3.29 -8.66 -5.74
CA ILE A 309 3.81 -9.69 -6.64
C ILE A 309 4.83 -10.56 -5.93
N THR A 310 4.62 -11.86 -5.97
CA THR A 310 5.64 -12.83 -5.57
C THR A 310 6.15 -13.63 -6.75
N ARG A 311 7.46 -13.75 -6.86
CA ARG A 311 8.16 -14.71 -7.73
C ARG A 311 9.22 -15.46 -6.94
N THR A 312 9.30 -16.77 -7.14
CA THR A 312 10.36 -17.60 -6.58
C THR A 312 11.38 -17.93 -7.67
N LEU A 313 12.61 -17.44 -7.51
CA LEU A 313 13.66 -17.43 -8.51
C LEU A 313 14.79 -18.40 -8.15
N PRO A 314 15.31 -19.23 -9.07
CA PRO A 314 16.51 -20.03 -8.81
C PRO A 314 17.77 -19.14 -8.85
N ILE A 315 18.47 -19.00 -7.71
CA ILE A 315 19.57 -18.02 -7.54
C ILE A 315 20.68 -18.20 -8.59
N ASN A 316 20.97 -19.43 -9.01
CA ASN A 316 21.93 -19.72 -10.07
C ASN A 316 21.34 -19.69 -11.51
N GLY A 317 20.04 -19.38 -11.66
CA GLY A 317 19.33 -19.30 -12.94
C GLY A 317 18.75 -20.62 -13.44
N LYS A 318 18.81 -21.70 -12.66
CA LYS A 318 18.27 -23.02 -13.01
C LYS A 318 17.65 -23.71 -11.80
N PHE A 319 16.43 -24.19 -11.96
CA PHE A 319 15.79 -25.02 -10.96
C PHE A 319 16.41 -26.43 -10.91
N THR A 320 16.61 -26.98 -9.72
CA THR A 320 16.84 -28.40 -9.55
C THR A 320 15.58 -29.20 -9.83
N PRO A 321 15.65 -30.52 -10.09
CA PRO A 321 14.45 -31.34 -10.30
C PRO A 321 13.44 -31.25 -9.14
N ALA A 322 13.91 -31.26 -7.89
CA ALA A 322 13.05 -31.14 -6.71
C ALA A 322 12.37 -29.77 -6.61
N GLN A 323 13.14 -28.67 -6.80
CA GLN A 323 12.61 -27.31 -6.83
C GLN A 323 11.55 -27.14 -7.92
N ARG A 324 11.85 -27.66 -9.14
CA ARG A 324 10.94 -27.56 -10.28
C ARG A 324 9.64 -28.34 -10.04
N ALA A 325 9.70 -29.51 -9.42
CA ALA A 325 8.51 -30.32 -9.12
C ALA A 325 7.55 -29.58 -8.19
N LEU A 326 8.08 -28.99 -7.09
CA LEU A 326 7.27 -28.19 -6.17
C LEU A 326 6.80 -26.89 -6.81
N TYR A 327 7.65 -26.23 -7.60
CA TYR A 327 7.29 -25.02 -8.31
C TYR A 327 6.11 -25.24 -9.26
N MET A 328 6.12 -26.33 -10.04
CA MET A 328 5.03 -26.68 -10.94
C MET A 328 3.74 -26.94 -10.19
N LEU A 329 3.81 -27.56 -9.01
CA LEU A 329 2.61 -27.75 -8.17
C LEU A 329 1.98 -26.42 -7.73
N VAL A 330 2.81 -25.49 -7.28
CA VAL A 330 2.32 -24.13 -6.89
C VAL A 330 1.83 -23.36 -8.12
N TYR A 331 2.52 -23.48 -9.26
CA TYR A 331 2.11 -22.86 -10.54
C TYR A 331 0.71 -23.35 -10.99
N GLU A 332 0.45 -24.65 -10.95
CA GLU A 332 -0.88 -25.17 -11.29
C GLU A 332 -1.95 -24.78 -10.26
N ALA A 333 -1.57 -24.64 -8.98
CA ALA A 333 -2.47 -24.14 -7.94
C ALA A 333 -2.83 -22.66 -8.18
N GLN A 334 -1.87 -21.83 -8.61
CA GLN A 334 -2.07 -20.42 -8.93
C GLN A 334 -2.99 -20.26 -10.16
N LYS A 335 -2.77 -21.05 -11.21
CA LYS A 335 -3.66 -21.08 -12.38
C LYS A 335 -5.10 -21.47 -12.02
N ALA A 336 -5.26 -22.48 -11.16
CA ALA A 336 -6.58 -22.89 -10.68
C ALA A 336 -7.25 -21.76 -9.86
N GLY A 337 -6.48 -21.04 -9.04
CA GLY A 337 -6.95 -19.87 -8.31
C GLY A 337 -7.44 -18.77 -9.24
N ILE A 338 -6.63 -18.37 -10.23
CA ILE A 338 -6.98 -17.35 -11.23
C ILE A 338 -8.24 -17.78 -12.02
N ALA A 339 -8.33 -19.04 -12.43
CA ALA A 339 -9.49 -19.57 -13.15
C ALA A 339 -10.80 -19.52 -12.34
N ALA A 340 -10.69 -19.50 -11.01
CA ALA A 340 -11.84 -19.36 -10.09
C ALA A 340 -12.27 -17.91 -9.88
N VAL A 341 -11.48 -16.93 -10.31
CA VAL A 341 -11.85 -15.50 -10.22
C VAL A 341 -12.86 -15.18 -11.32
N LYS A 342 -14.14 -15.15 -10.96
CA LYS A 342 -15.25 -14.83 -11.86
C LYS A 342 -16.34 -14.04 -11.13
N PRO A 343 -17.01 -13.12 -11.81
CA PRO A 343 -18.15 -12.42 -11.21
C PRO A 343 -19.24 -13.40 -10.82
N GLY A 344 -19.86 -13.19 -9.65
CA GLY A 344 -20.90 -14.08 -9.11
C GLY A 344 -20.39 -15.28 -8.29
N GLU A 345 -19.10 -15.61 -8.39
CA GLU A 345 -18.48 -16.63 -7.56
C GLU A 345 -18.15 -16.07 -6.16
N LYS A 346 -18.05 -16.97 -5.16
CA LYS A 346 -17.62 -16.57 -3.83
C LYS A 346 -16.13 -16.24 -3.80
N PHE A 347 -15.72 -15.22 -3.06
CA PHE A 347 -14.32 -14.89 -2.84
C PHE A 347 -13.49 -16.12 -2.38
N LEU A 348 -14.00 -16.91 -1.45
CA LEU A 348 -13.33 -18.12 -0.96
C LEU A 348 -13.22 -19.26 -1.99
N SER A 349 -13.87 -19.16 -3.17
CA SER A 349 -13.70 -20.15 -4.26
C SER A 349 -12.27 -20.18 -4.77
N ILE A 350 -11.57 -19.04 -4.75
CA ILE A 350 -10.15 -18.92 -5.14
C ILE A 350 -9.29 -19.78 -4.22
N ASN A 351 -9.47 -19.61 -2.91
CA ASN A 351 -8.75 -20.36 -1.90
C ASN A 351 -9.02 -21.87 -2.05
N LYS A 352 -10.28 -22.27 -2.23
CA LYS A 352 -10.66 -23.67 -2.43
C LYS A 352 -10.00 -24.25 -3.67
N ALA A 353 -10.00 -23.55 -4.80
CA ALA A 353 -9.42 -24.05 -6.05
C ALA A 353 -7.91 -24.30 -5.91
N SER A 354 -7.16 -23.33 -5.40
CA SER A 354 -5.71 -23.46 -5.20
C SER A 354 -5.36 -24.56 -4.20
N HIS A 355 -6.03 -24.60 -3.04
CA HIS A 355 -5.78 -25.61 -2.02
C HIS A 355 -6.14 -27.01 -2.48
N THR A 356 -7.15 -27.18 -3.36
CA THR A 356 -7.49 -28.48 -3.95
C THR A 356 -6.32 -29.04 -4.76
N VAL A 357 -5.68 -28.21 -5.59
CA VAL A 357 -4.50 -28.60 -6.39
C VAL A 357 -3.32 -28.94 -5.49
N LEU A 358 -3.03 -28.11 -4.48
CA LEU A 358 -1.93 -28.37 -3.54
C LEU A 358 -2.16 -29.67 -2.75
N ALA A 359 -3.38 -29.90 -2.25
CA ALA A 359 -3.73 -31.11 -1.51
C ALA A 359 -3.60 -32.36 -2.38
N GLN A 360 -4.08 -32.33 -3.63
CA GLN A 360 -3.93 -33.42 -4.56
C GLN A 360 -2.46 -33.73 -4.86
N GLY A 361 -1.64 -32.68 -5.09
CA GLY A 361 -0.21 -32.85 -5.32
C GLY A 361 0.51 -33.48 -4.13
N LEU A 362 0.13 -33.15 -2.90
CA LEU A 362 0.68 -33.77 -1.69
C LEU A 362 0.26 -35.28 -1.57
N ILE A 363 -0.92 -35.62 -2.05
CA ILE A 363 -1.35 -37.04 -2.15
C ILE A 363 -0.53 -37.76 -3.22
N ASP A 364 -0.40 -37.17 -4.41
CA ASP A 364 0.34 -37.79 -5.53
C ASP A 364 1.84 -37.98 -5.20
N MET A 365 2.40 -37.12 -4.37
CA MET A 365 3.76 -37.26 -3.81
C MET A 365 3.84 -38.30 -2.68
N GLY A 366 2.73 -38.87 -2.23
CA GLY A 366 2.68 -39.81 -1.12
C GLY A 366 2.90 -39.21 0.26
N ILE A 367 2.83 -37.87 0.38
CA ILE A 367 2.98 -37.15 1.66
C ILE A 367 1.70 -37.26 2.49
N LEU A 368 0.54 -37.17 1.84
CA LEU A 368 -0.76 -37.39 2.45
C LEU A 368 -1.37 -38.70 1.91
N THR A 369 -1.99 -39.47 2.80
CA THR A 369 -2.52 -40.80 2.48
C THR A 369 -4.04 -40.91 2.56
N MET A 370 -4.71 -39.86 2.98
CA MET A 370 -6.17 -39.75 3.01
C MET A 370 -6.70 -39.34 1.63
N SER A 371 -7.99 -39.51 1.40
CA SER A 371 -8.65 -39.05 0.19
C SER A 371 -8.67 -37.50 0.14
N LEU A 372 -8.76 -36.92 -1.07
CA LEU A 372 -8.84 -35.49 -1.27
C LEU A 372 -10.04 -34.89 -0.52
N ASP A 373 -11.20 -35.50 -0.58
CA ASP A 373 -12.41 -35.02 0.10
C ASP A 373 -12.24 -34.99 1.62
N GLU A 374 -11.59 -35.97 2.22
CA GLU A 374 -11.27 -35.96 3.66
C GLU A 374 -10.29 -34.87 4.01
N ILE A 375 -9.23 -34.66 3.20
CA ILE A 375 -8.21 -33.62 3.44
C ILE A 375 -8.80 -32.20 3.30
N MET A 376 -9.71 -32.00 2.36
CA MET A 376 -10.36 -30.73 2.11
C MET A 376 -11.49 -30.41 3.09
N ASP A 377 -11.90 -31.35 3.93
CA ASP A 377 -12.83 -31.10 5.02
C ASP A 377 -12.21 -30.05 5.98
N PRO A 378 -12.90 -28.94 6.25
CA PRO A 378 -12.39 -27.88 7.16
C PRO A 378 -12.00 -28.40 8.56
N ALA A 379 -12.63 -29.48 9.03
CA ALA A 379 -12.33 -30.13 10.31
C ALA A 379 -11.02 -30.93 10.29
N VAL A 380 -10.53 -31.29 9.10
CA VAL A 380 -9.32 -32.10 8.88
C VAL A 380 -8.15 -31.21 8.43
N GLY A 381 -8.21 -30.66 7.23
CA GLY A 381 -7.34 -29.62 6.71
C GLY A 381 -5.83 -29.90 6.77
N LEU A 382 -5.38 -31.18 6.65
CA LEU A 382 -3.97 -31.55 6.89
C LEU A 382 -2.98 -30.88 5.92
N HIS A 383 -3.40 -30.58 4.69
CA HIS A 383 -2.59 -29.87 3.69
C HIS A 383 -2.12 -28.50 4.20
N LYS A 384 -2.86 -27.87 5.11
CA LYS A 384 -2.52 -26.54 5.68
C LYS A 384 -1.22 -26.52 6.47
N ARG A 385 -0.66 -27.69 6.83
CA ARG A 385 0.69 -27.74 7.43
C ARG A 385 1.73 -27.06 6.55
N TRP A 386 1.56 -27.09 5.23
CA TRP A 386 2.52 -26.55 4.26
C TRP A 386 1.97 -25.36 3.46
N THR A 387 0.70 -25.00 3.65
CA THR A 387 0.03 -23.88 2.97
C THR A 387 -1.00 -23.24 3.90
N LEU A 388 -0.52 -22.54 4.94
CA LEU A 388 -1.37 -22.10 6.05
C LEU A 388 -2.15 -20.82 5.76
N HIS A 389 -1.62 -19.90 4.93
CA HIS A 389 -2.27 -18.62 4.66
C HIS A 389 -3.40 -18.69 3.64
N GLY A 390 -4.25 -17.68 3.59
CA GLY A 390 -5.20 -17.49 2.50
C GLY A 390 -4.47 -17.18 1.20
N VAL A 391 -5.07 -17.55 0.06
CA VAL A 391 -4.44 -17.34 -1.24
C VAL A 391 -4.91 -16.08 -1.96
N SER A 392 -5.63 -15.20 -1.28
CA SER A 392 -6.15 -13.97 -1.90
C SER A 392 -6.57 -12.95 -0.85
N HIS A 393 -6.35 -11.68 -1.15
CA HIS A 393 -6.92 -10.52 -0.46
C HIS A 393 -7.23 -9.40 -1.45
N MET A 394 -8.05 -8.41 -1.05
CA MET A 394 -8.27 -7.22 -1.86
C MET A 394 -7.02 -6.36 -1.88
N LEU A 395 -6.77 -5.76 -3.03
CA LEU A 395 -5.60 -4.92 -3.31
C LEU A 395 -6.05 -3.57 -3.86
N GLY A 396 -5.29 -2.51 -3.59
CA GLY A 396 -5.60 -1.17 -4.09
C GLY A 396 -4.59 -0.13 -3.63
N MET A 397 -5.08 0.94 -3.00
CA MET A 397 -4.21 1.93 -2.36
C MET A 397 -3.51 1.35 -1.12
N ASP A 398 -4.13 0.42 -0.42
CA ASP A 398 -3.51 -0.37 0.63
C ASP A 398 -3.23 -1.78 0.11
N VAL A 399 -2.11 -2.39 0.52
CA VAL A 399 -1.78 -3.78 0.11
C VAL A 399 -2.86 -4.76 0.56
N HIS A 400 -3.32 -4.68 1.80
CA HIS A 400 -4.51 -5.36 2.29
C HIS A 400 -5.67 -4.35 2.30
N ASP A 401 -6.22 -4.05 1.10
CA ASP A 401 -7.23 -3.00 0.96
C ASP A 401 -8.59 -3.43 1.53
N CYS A 402 -9.43 -2.43 1.79
CA CYS A 402 -10.81 -2.64 2.26
C CYS A 402 -10.93 -3.38 3.61
N ALA A 403 -9.93 -3.25 4.50
CA ALA A 403 -9.83 -4.02 5.74
C ALA A 403 -11.00 -3.81 6.74
N HIS A 404 -11.76 -2.72 6.60
CA HIS A 404 -12.95 -2.44 7.43
C HIS A 404 -14.27 -2.77 6.73
N ALA A 405 -14.24 -3.37 5.53
CA ALA A 405 -15.44 -3.91 4.91
C ALA A 405 -15.97 -5.09 5.73
N ARG A 406 -17.30 -5.24 5.76
CA ARG A 406 -17.93 -6.38 6.46
C ARG A 406 -17.55 -7.71 5.80
N ALA A 407 -17.51 -8.78 6.59
CA ALA A 407 -17.18 -10.11 6.10
C ALA A 407 -18.09 -10.54 4.92
N GLU A 408 -19.37 -10.18 4.96
CA GLU A 408 -20.35 -10.51 3.92
C GLU A 408 -20.11 -9.78 2.59
N GLN A 409 -19.37 -8.67 2.62
CA GLN A 409 -19.02 -7.87 1.43
C GLN A 409 -17.63 -8.20 0.90
N TYR A 410 -16.78 -8.82 1.71
CA TYR A 410 -15.40 -9.13 1.39
C TYR A 410 -15.18 -10.66 1.44
N ARG A 411 -14.76 -11.19 2.60
CA ARG A 411 -14.32 -12.58 2.76
C ARG A 411 -15.39 -13.61 2.43
N ASP A 412 -16.62 -13.40 2.90
CA ASP A 412 -17.77 -14.28 2.69
C ASP A 412 -18.65 -13.77 1.52
N GLY A 413 -18.18 -12.73 0.84
CA GLY A 413 -18.87 -12.05 -0.25
C GLY A 413 -18.76 -12.76 -1.59
N ILE A 414 -19.40 -12.15 -2.57
CA ILE A 414 -19.39 -12.56 -3.97
C ILE A 414 -18.47 -11.60 -4.73
N LEU A 415 -17.70 -12.14 -5.66
CA LEU A 415 -16.86 -11.35 -6.56
C LEU A 415 -17.73 -10.52 -7.52
N GLU A 416 -17.44 -9.23 -7.58
CA GLU A 416 -18.11 -8.28 -8.46
C GLU A 416 -17.11 -7.69 -9.46
N VAL A 417 -17.60 -7.31 -10.64
CA VAL A 417 -16.78 -6.66 -11.67
C VAL A 417 -16.12 -5.40 -11.10
N GLY A 418 -14.81 -5.24 -11.32
CA GLY A 418 -14.01 -4.15 -10.81
C GLY A 418 -13.35 -4.44 -9.45
N MET A 419 -13.66 -5.54 -8.77
CA MET A 419 -12.86 -5.95 -7.62
C MET A 419 -11.43 -6.30 -8.06
N CYS A 420 -10.44 -5.79 -7.33
CA CYS A 420 -9.04 -6.13 -7.54
C CYS A 420 -8.48 -6.87 -6.34
N LEU A 421 -7.76 -7.97 -6.61
CA LEU A 421 -7.32 -8.91 -5.58
C LEU A 421 -6.07 -9.68 -6.02
N THR A 422 -5.36 -10.26 -5.05
CA THR A 422 -4.21 -11.14 -5.29
C THR A 422 -4.64 -12.59 -5.52
N VAL A 423 -3.79 -13.38 -6.20
CA VAL A 423 -3.87 -14.85 -6.23
C VAL A 423 -2.47 -15.40 -5.94
N GLU A 424 -2.24 -15.88 -4.70
CA GLU A 424 -0.92 -16.10 -4.13
C GLU A 424 -0.73 -17.47 -3.43
N PRO A 425 -1.06 -18.61 -4.04
CA PRO A 425 -0.80 -19.88 -3.38
C PRO A 425 0.69 -20.09 -3.12
N GLY A 426 1.00 -20.74 -2.00
CA GLY A 426 2.36 -21.09 -1.63
C GLY A 426 2.47 -22.48 -1.00
N LEU A 427 3.68 -23.04 -1.03
CA LEU A 427 4.02 -24.32 -0.40
C LEU A 427 5.36 -24.16 0.32
N TYR A 428 5.40 -24.49 1.61
CA TYR A 428 6.53 -24.19 2.50
C TYR A 428 6.92 -25.44 3.29
N ILE A 429 8.04 -26.06 2.92
CA ILE A 429 8.54 -27.27 3.53
C ILE A 429 9.68 -26.93 4.46
N GLN A 430 9.44 -26.97 5.78
CA GLN A 430 10.45 -26.60 6.77
C GLN A 430 11.72 -27.47 6.65
N PRO A 431 12.91 -26.94 7.00
CA PRO A 431 14.18 -27.68 6.88
C PRO A 431 14.22 -28.95 7.72
N ASP A 432 13.46 -29.03 8.79
CA ASP A 432 13.35 -30.16 9.72
C ASP A 432 12.08 -31.00 9.55
N ASP A 433 11.34 -30.82 8.45
CA ASP A 433 10.12 -31.58 8.17
C ASP A 433 10.44 -32.98 7.65
N GLU A 434 10.37 -33.99 8.53
CA GLU A 434 10.67 -35.38 8.21
C GLU A 434 9.59 -36.09 7.39
N LEU A 435 8.42 -35.49 7.19
CA LEU A 435 7.37 -36.06 6.31
C LEU A 435 7.75 -35.92 4.83
N PHE A 436 8.66 -35.00 4.50
CA PHE A 436 9.20 -34.85 3.16
C PHE A 436 10.58 -35.51 3.02
N PRO A 437 10.89 -36.09 1.83
CA PRO A 437 12.26 -36.47 1.47
C PRO A 437 13.24 -35.29 1.62
N ALA A 438 14.49 -35.60 1.93
CA ALA A 438 15.50 -34.58 2.28
C ALA A 438 15.71 -33.51 1.20
N GLU A 439 15.58 -33.90 -0.08
CA GLU A 439 15.76 -33.00 -1.24
C GLU A 439 14.70 -31.90 -1.36
N TYR A 440 13.56 -32.02 -0.66
CA TYR A 440 12.48 -31.01 -0.64
C TYR A 440 12.54 -30.09 0.57
N ARG A 441 13.28 -30.48 1.61
CA ARG A 441 13.33 -29.74 2.89
C ARG A 441 14.00 -28.41 2.73
N GLY A 442 13.43 -27.37 3.34
CA GLY A 442 13.91 -26.01 3.26
C GLY A 442 13.49 -25.28 1.97
N ILE A 443 12.60 -25.85 1.16
CA ILE A 443 12.07 -25.21 -0.05
C ILE A 443 10.74 -24.53 0.31
N GLY A 444 10.68 -23.21 0.11
CA GLY A 444 9.46 -22.39 0.14
C GLY A 444 9.23 -21.76 -1.23
N ILE A 445 8.00 -21.84 -1.73
CA ILE A 445 7.59 -21.29 -3.03
C ILE A 445 6.26 -20.59 -2.87
N ARG A 446 6.17 -19.34 -3.38
CA ARG A 446 4.94 -18.60 -3.61
C ARG A 446 4.99 -18.03 -5.02
N ILE A 447 3.85 -18.02 -5.69
CA ILE A 447 3.64 -17.35 -6.99
C ILE A 447 2.38 -16.52 -6.83
N GLU A 448 2.48 -15.24 -7.12
CA GLU A 448 1.42 -14.27 -6.86
C GLU A 448 1.25 -13.30 -8.01
N ASP A 449 0.00 -13.09 -8.37
CA ASP A 449 -0.42 -12.14 -9.39
C ASP A 449 -1.58 -11.27 -8.88
N ASP A 450 -1.64 -10.03 -9.41
CA ASP A 450 -2.72 -9.08 -9.20
C ASP A 450 -3.76 -9.23 -10.32
N VAL A 451 -5.02 -9.44 -9.95
CA VAL A 451 -6.09 -9.65 -10.91
C VAL A 451 -7.28 -8.73 -10.66
N VAL A 452 -7.93 -8.28 -11.74
CA VAL A 452 -9.17 -7.49 -11.69
C VAL A 452 -10.32 -8.32 -12.25
N VAL A 453 -11.42 -8.43 -11.51
CA VAL A 453 -12.62 -9.15 -11.96
C VAL A 453 -13.26 -8.42 -13.14
N THR A 454 -13.51 -9.13 -14.24
CA THR A 454 -14.18 -8.64 -15.46
C THR A 454 -15.55 -9.28 -15.60
N GLU A 455 -16.31 -8.90 -16.64
CA GLU A 455 -17.67 -9.45 -16.86
C GLU A 455 -17.69 -10.96 -17.10
N ASP A 456 -16.63 -11.55 -17.64
CA ASP A 456 -16.55 -12.96 -18.06
C ASP A 456 -15.41 -13.75 -17.38
N GLY A 457 -14.70 -13.13 -16.43
CA GLY A 457 -13.56 -13.76 -15.72
C GLY A 457 -12.73 -12.76 -14.95
N CYS A 458 -11.43 -12.70 -15.23
CA CYS A 458 -10.53 -11.68 -14.70
C CYS A 458 -9.46 -11.25 -15.71
N LEU A 459 -8.98 -10.03 -15.55
CA LEU A 459 -7.79 -9.52 -16.19
C LEU A 459 -6.60 -9.70 -15.21
N ASN A 460 -5.59 -10.46 -15.59
CA ASN A 460 -4.35 -10.56 -14.85
C ASN A 460 -3.45 -9.38 -15.23
N LEU A 461 -3.25 -8.44 -14.31
CA LEU A 461 -2.42 -7.24 -14.51
C LEU A 461 -0.93 -7.59 -14.62
N SER A 462 -0.53 -8.70 -14.02
CA SER A 462 0.86 -9.18 -13.93
C SER A 462 1.18 -10.37 -14.87
N GLU A 463 0.29 -10.71 -15.81
CA GLU A 463 0.45 -11.83 -16.75
C GLU A 463 1.77 -11.76 -17.55
N HIS A 464 2.23 -10.53 -17.86
CA HIS A 464 3.46 -10.29 -18.61
C HIS A 464 4.75 -10.52 -17.79
N ILE A 465 4.65 -10.72 -16.47
CA ILE A 465 5.79 -11.04 -15.60
C ILE A 465 6.00 -12.56 -15.62
N PRO A 466 7.14 -13.08 -16.07
CA PRO A 466 7.38 -14.51 -16.14
C PRO A 466 7.04 -15.24 -14.85
N HIS A 467 6.26 -16.32 -14.95
CA HIS A 467 5.82 -17.14 -13.82
C HIS A 467 5.87 -18.65 -14.09
N HIS A 468 5.97 -19.09 -15.36
CA HIS A 468 6.31 -20.49 -15.67
C HIS A 468 7.83 -20.73 -15.48
N PRO A 469 8.28 -21.87 -14.95
CA PRO A 469 9.71 -22.09 -14.65
C PRO A 469 10.64 -21.90 -15.85
N ASP A 470 10.22 -22.30 -17.06
CA ASP A 470 11.03 -22.10 -18.28
C ASP A 470 11.17 -20.63 -18.65
N GLU A 471 10.11 -19.85 -18.44
CA GLU A 471 10.09 -18.40 -18.68
C GLU A 471 10.95 -17.67 -17.64
N ILE A 472 10.87 -18.07 -16.36
CA ILE A 472 11.74 -17.57 -15.29
C ILE A 472 13.21 -17.78 -15.64
N GLU A 473 13.59 -19.01 -16.03
CA GLU A 473 14.96 -19.32 -16.40
C GLU A 473 15.43 -18.51 -17.64
N ALA A 474 14.57 -18.34 -18.64
CA ALA A 474 14.85 -17.53 -19.82
C ALA A 474 14.98 -16.04 -19.48
N TRP A 475 14.07 -15.51 -18.64
CA TRP A 475 14.13 -14.14 -18.15
C TRP A 475 15.43 -13.85 -17.41
N MET A 476 15.77 -14.72 -16.44
CA MET A 476 17.04 -14.60 -15.69
C MET A 476 18.27 -14.67 -16.59
N ALA A 477 18.25 -15.53 -17.62
CA ALA A 477 19.35 -15.63 -18.58
C ALA A 477 19.49 -14.38 -19.47
N SER A 478 18.39 -13.69 -19.76
CA SER A 478 18.40 -12.46 -20.58
C SER A 478 18.94 -11.24 -19.84
N LEU A 479 18.99 -11.29 -18.50
CA LEU A 479 19.38 -10.16 -17.65
C LEU A 479 20.77 -10.30 -16.99
N ARG A 480 21.43 -11.43 -17.22
CA ARG A 480 22.75 -11.77 -16.62
C ARG A 480 23.93 -11.58 -17.55
#